data_9ac8dd9b8b8444b153a88f657808478f
#
_entry.id   9ac8dd9b8b8444b153a88f657808478f
#
_cell.length_a   1.000
_cell.length_b   1.000
_cell.length_c   1.000
_cell.angle_alpha   90.00
_cell.angle_beta   90.00
_cell.angle_gamma   90.00
#
_symmetry.space_group_name_H-M   'P 1'
#
loop_
_entity.id
_entity.type
_entity.pdbx_description
1 polymer ?
#
loop_
_entity_poly.entity_id
_entity_poly.type
_entity_poly.pdbx_seq_one_letter_code
_entity_poly.pdbx_strand_id
1 'polypeptide(L)'
;MVHEMERGTDARTVSKALSALRSLYRYLLRTARVERDPVRLVHNPKVHAKLPTFVRQAEMDRLFDDTPFPDTYEGERDRTILLTFYSTGIRLSELTGLTLADVDCQAGELKVTGKRNKQRILPFGPEVCEAISSYLAERAVLVADGGEDCGVRSGALLVYRPSRPKAAAYRRITAVKVQSTVRHYLSLVTTQRKRSPHVLRHTFATVMLNNGADLEAVKELLGIIRQAR
;
A
#
# COMPACT_ATOMS: atom_id res chain seq x y z
N MET A 1 10.19 4.71 30.91
CA MET A 1 10.84 4.02 29.78
C MET A 1 11.21 2.58 30.16
N VAL A 2 12.02 2.36 31.22
CA VAL A 2 12.32 1.02 31.73
C VAL A 2 11.04 0.26 32.04
N HIS A 3 10.11 0.83 32.79
CA HIS A 3 8.83 0.26 33.15
C HIS A 3 7.93 -0.13 31.94
N GLU A 4 7.96 0.62 30.83
CA GLU A 4 7.23 0.26 29.60
C GLU A 4 7.87 -0.91 28.87
N MET A 5 9.20 -1.04 28.92
CA MET A 5 9.91 -2.19 28.36
C MET A 5 9.71 -3.45 29.21
N GLU A 6 9.65 -3.32 30.52
CA GLU A 6 9.32 -4.41 31.45
C GLU A 6 7.90 -4.96 31.23
N ARG A 7 6.97 -4.13 30.77
CA ARG A 7 5.63 -4.52 30.35
C ARG A 7 5.58 -5.22 28.98
N GLY A 8 6.72 -5.50 28.34
CA GLY A 8 6.80 -6.15 27.04
C GLY A 8 6.49 -5.25 25.84
N THR A 9 6.49 -3.92 26.04
CA THR A 9 6.29 -2.97 24.94
C THR A 9 7.52 -2.99 24.01
N ASP A 10 7.29 -3.16 22.70
CA ASP A 10 8.38 -3.20 21.70
C ASP A 10 9.19 -1.90 21.72
N ALA A 11 10.53 -2.03 21.69
CA ALA A 11 11.49 -0.92 21.68
C ALA A 11 11.20 0.14 20.59
N ARG A 12 10.63 -0.30 19.45
CA ARG A 12 10.22 0.59 18.37
C ARG A 12 9.00 1.44 18.75
N THR A 13 8.06 0.88 19.51
CA THR A 13 6.88 1.60 20.04
C THR A 13 7.31 2.63 21.07
N VAL A 14 8.22 2.26 21.97
CA VAL A 14 8.81 3.18 22.97
C VAL A 14 9.55 4.32 22.28
N SER A 15 10.34 4.03 21.24
CA SER A 15 11.05 5.05 20.45
C SER A 15 10.11 6.03 19.76
N LYS A 16 8.97 5.57 19.25
CA LYS A 16 7.94 6.44 18.66
C LYS A 16 7.29 7.35 19.70
N ALA A 17 6.92 6.81 20.86
CA ALA A 17 6.35 7.57 21.97
C ALA A 17 7.33 8.65 22.43
N LEU A 18 8.62 8.31 22.57
CA LEU A 18 9.68 9.23 22.94
C LEU A 18 9.85 10.37 21.91
N SER A 19 9.76 10.06 20.62
CA SER A 19 9.80 11.06 19.54
C SER A 19 8.62 12.02 19.60
N ALA A 20 7.42 11.52 19.92
CA ALA A 20 6.23 12.36 20.10
C ALA A 20 6.38 13.28 21.32
N LEU A 21 6.87 12.76 22.45
CA LEU A 21 7.13 13.56 23.65
C LEU A 21 8.18 14.65 23.39
N ARG A 22 9.28 14.35 22.69
CA ARG A 22 10.30 15.35 22.32
C ARG A 22 9.71 16.45 21.44
N SER A 23 8.82 16.08 20.51
CA SER A 23 8.15 17.08 19.68
C SER A 23 7.23 17.99 20.50
N LEU A 24 6.48 17.41 21.46
CA LEU A 24 5.64 18.16 22.38
C LEU A 24 6.45 19.12 23.25
N TYR A 25 7.50 18.63 23.93
CA TYR A 25 8.33 19.49 24.81
C TYR A 25 9.06 20.58 24.02
N ARG A 26 9.50 20.31 22.80
CA ARG A 26 10.05 21.34 21.91
C ARG A 26 9.03 22.44 21.62
N TYR A 27 7.78 22.09 21.40
CA TYR A 27 6.70 23.06 21.21
C TYR A 27 6.43 23.86 22.49
N LEU A 28 6.34 23.19 23.65
CA LEU A 28 6.08 23.84 24.95
C LEU A 28 7.20 24.80 25.36
N LEU A 29 8.46 24.43 25.13
CA LEU A 29 9.60 25.33 25.33
C LEU A 29 9.54 26.56 24.41
N ARG A 30 9.24 26.34 23.11
CA ARG A 30 9.11 27.44 22.14
C ARG A 30 7.98 28.42 22.47
N THR A 31 6.93 27.93 23.12
CA THR A 31 5.78 28.74 23.54
C THR A 31 5.89 29.22 25.00
N ALA A 32 7.07 29.10 25.62
CA ALA A 32 7.35 29.48 27.01
C ALA A 32 6.37 28.90 28.05
N ARG A 33 5.76 27.75 27.76
CA ARG A 33 4.84 27.05 28.68
C ARG A 33 5.54 26.15 29.69
N VAL A 34 6.78 25.81 29.42
CA VAL A 34 7.66 25.05 30.31
C VAL A 34 9.07 25.60 30.20
N GLU A 35 9.84 25.53 31.28
CA GLU A 35 11.23 26.03 31.31
C GLU A 35 12.26 24.95 30.98
N ARG A 36 11.90 23.68 31.12
CA ARG A 36 12.82 22.55 30.97
C ARG A 36 12.20 21.42 30.15
N ASP A 37 13.05 20.71 29.41
CA ASP A 37 12.70 19.50 28.69
C ASP A 37 13.16 18.26 29.46
N PRO A 38 12.27 17.54 30.15
CA PRO A 38 12.64 16.34 30.93
C PRO A 38 12.99 15.16 30.01
N VAL A 39 12.68 15.23 28.72
CA VAL A 39 12.89 14.14 27.76
C VAL A 39 14.23 14.27 27.04
N ARG A 40 14.93 15.41 27.20
CA ARG A 40 16.18 15.71 26.48
C ARG A 40 17.26 14.66 26.73
N LEU A 41 17.41 14.21 27.96
CA LEU A 41 18.46 13.25 28.37
C LEU A 41 18.03 11.77 28.22
N VAL A 42 16.77 11.52 27.87
CA VAL A 42 16.29 10.14 27.70
C VAL A 42 16.78 9.58 26.37
N HIS A 43 17.60 8.54 26.38
CA HIS A 43 18.11 7.90 25.17
C HIS A 43 17.07 6.96 24.54
N ASN A 44 17.06 6.90 23.21
CA ASN A 44 16.21 5.91 22.52
C ASN A 44 16.70 4.49 22.82
N PRO A 45 15.79 3.53 23.03
CA PRO A 45 16.17 2.14 23.12
C PRO A 45 16.80 1.68 21.79
N LYS A 46 17.79 0.80 21.88
CA LYS A 46 18.39 0.19 20.70
C LYS A 46 17.31 -0.63 19.97
N VAL A 47 17.04 -0.26 18.73
CA VAL A 47 16.10 -0.99 17.86
C VAL A 47 16.92 -1.77 16.85
N HIS A 48 16.89 -3.08 16.93
CA HIS A 48 17.48 -3.91 15.88
C HIS A 48 16.68 -3.76 14.58
N ALA A 49 17.35 -3.35 13.52
CA ALA A 49 16.75 -3.29 12.20
C ALA A 49 16.47 -4.72 11.72
N LYS A 50 15.19 -5.09 11.65
CA LYS A 50 14.80 -6.34 10.98
C LYS A 50 14.98 -6.12 9.48
N LEU A 51 15.61 -7.08 8.80
CA LEU A 51 15.71 -7.06 7.34
C LEU A 51 14.32 -6.93 6.72
N PRO A 52 14.17 -6.15 5.65
CA PRO A 52 12.92 -6.06 4.92
C PRO A 52 12.48 -7.45 4.45
N THR A 53 11.22 -7.77 4.66
CA THR A 53 10.62 -8.99 4.15
C THR A 53 10.14 -8.75 2.74
N PHE A 54 10.51 -9.59 1.79
CA PHE A 54 10.03 -9.57 0.41
C PHE A 54 9.59 -10.97 -0.01
N VAL A 55 8.76 -11.09 -1.02
CA VAL A 55 8.34 -12.36 -1.63
C VAL A 55 9.35 -12.72 -2.71
N ARG A 56 9.75 -13.99 -2.78
CA ARG A 56 10.69 -14.44 -3.80
C ARG A 56 10.03 -14.46 -5.18
N GLN A 57 10.82 -14.30 -6.24
CA GLN A 57 10.32 -14.33 -7.61
C GLN A 57 9.48 -15.59 -7.88
N ALA A 58 10.02 -16.76 -7.59
CA ALA A 58 9.30 -18.04 -7.78
C ALA A 58 7.98 -18.16 -6.98
N GLU A 59 7.82 -17.42 -5.87
CA GLU A 59 6.57 -17.36 -5.13
C GLU A 59 5.57 -16.40 -5.83
N MET A 60 6.07 -15.34 -6.47
CA MET A 60 5.25 -14.43 -7.28
C MET A 60 4.81 -15.09 -8.58
N ASP A 61 5.69 -15.84 -9.25
CA ASP A 61 5.36 -16.59 -10.45
C ASP A 61 4.23 -17.60 -10.14
N ARG A 62 4.35 -18.36 -9.06
CA ARG A 62 3.28 -19.24 -8.59
C ARG A 62 1.98 -18.52 -8.25
N LEU A 63 2.07 -17.29 -7.77
CA LEU A 63 0.88 -16.50 -7.46
C LEU A 63 0.08 -16.17 -8.71
N PHE A 64 0.74 -15.81 -9.81
CA PHE A 64 0.07 -15.36 -11.02
C PHE A 64 -0.20 -16.48 -12.03
N ASP A 65 0.64 -17.52 -12.06
CA ASP A 65 0.57 -18.61 -13.04
C ASP A 65 -0.21 -19.82 -12.50
N ASP A 66 -0.01 -20.18 -11.23
CA ASP A 66 -0.54 -21.43 -10.66
C ASP A 66 -1.74 -21.21 -9.72
N THR A 67 -1.92 -20.00 -9.18
CA THR A 67 -3.02 -19.74 -8.24
C THR A 67 -4.31 -19.41 -8.98
N PRO A 68 -5.39 -20.19 -8.81
CA PRO A 68 -6.66 -19.89 -9.46
C PRO A 68 -7.28 -18.62 -8.85
N PHE A 69 -7.44 -17.59 -9.66
CA PHE A 69 -8.35 -16.49 -9.35
C PHE A 69 -9.75 -16.93 -9.79
N PRO A 70 -10.78 -16.73 -8.96
CA PRO A 70 -12.15 -17.01 -9.37
C PRO A 70 -12.51 -16.24 -10.65
N ASP A 71 -13.22 -16.91 -11.58
CA ASP A 71 -13.77 -16.27 -12.77
C ASP A 71 -15.01 -15.46 -12.40
N THR A 72 -14.78 -14.40 -11.66
CA THR A 72 -15.78 -13.49 -11.11
C THR A 72 -15.19 -12.10 -11.06
N TYR A 73 -16.05 -11.10 -11.00
CA TYR A 73 -15.67 -9.72 -10.74
C TYR A 73 -14.69 -9.54 -9.58
N GLU A 74 -14.90 -10.25 -8.46
CA GLU A 74 -14.03 -10.19 -7.30
C GLU A 74 -12.64 -10.75 -7.60
N GLY A 75 -12.57 -11.84 -8.36
CA GLY A 75 -11.31 -12.47 -8.73
C GLY A 75 -10.49 -11.58 -9.67
N GLU A 76 -11.13 -11.01 -10.70
CA GLU A 76 -10.47 -10.05 -11.61
C GLU A 76 -9.99 -8.79 -10.88
N ARG A 77 -10.80 -8.26 -9.98
CA ARG A 77 -10.39 -7.14 -9.10
C ARG A 77 -9.17 -7.52 -8.25
N ASP A 78 -9.20 -8.67 -7.61
CA ASP A 78 -8.18 -9.09 -6.66
C ASP A 78 -6.85 -9.37 -7.40
N ARG A 79 -6.92 -9.98 -8.59
CA ARG A 79 -5.77 -10.15 -9.50
C ARG A 79 -5.18 -8.81 -9.92
N THR A 80 -6.04 -7.88 -10.35
CA THR A 80 -5.62 -6.51 -10.74
C THR A 80 -4.92 -5.79 -9.58
N ILE A 81 -5.43 -5.89 -8.35
CA ILE A 81 -4.82 -5.30 -7.16
C ILE A 81 -3.40 -5.85 -6.94
N LEU A 82 -3.23 -7.17 -6.96
CA LEU A 82 -1.96 -7.83 -6.70
C LEU A 82 -0.93 -7.49 -7.77
N LEU A 83 -1.33 -7.55 -9.03
CA LEU A 83 -0.47 -7.26 -10.17
C LEU A 83 -0.04 -5.78 -10.17
N THR A 84 -0.97 -4.86 -9.90
CA THR A 84 -0.64 -3.43 -9.78
C THR A 84 0.38 -3.17 -8.66
N PHE A 85 0.25 -3.78 -7.49
CA PHE A 85 1.25 -3.65 -6.43
C PHE A 85 2.62 -4.19 -6.84
N TYR A 86 2.63 -5.37 -7.45
CA TYR A 86 3.86 -6.05 -7.83
C TYR A 86 4.61 -5.32 -8.95
N SER A 87 3.90 -4.81 -9.96
CA SER A 87 4.49 -4.18 -11.14
C SER A 87 4.84 -2.70 -10.94
N THR A 88 4.21 -2.00 -9.98
CA THR A 88 4.41 -0.55 -9.82
C THR A 88 4.94 -0.13 -8.46
N GLY A 89 4.88 -1.01 -7.47
CA GLY A 89 5.22 -0.67 -6.10
C GLY A 89 4.37 0.46 -5.49
N ILE A 90 3.16 0.68 -5.97
CA ILE A 90 2.22 1.72 -5.51
C ILE A 90 1.97 1.65 -4.00
N ARG A 91 1.68 2.76 -3.34
CA ARG A 91 1.25 2.74 -1.93
C ARG A 91 -0.21 2.31 -1.81
N LEU A 92 -0.54 1.66 -0.68
CA LEU A 92 -1.92 1.25 -0.39
C LEU A 92 -2.93 2.40 -0.49
N SER A 93 -2.60 3.55 0.07
CA SER A 93 -3.47 4.74 0.02
C SER A 93 -3.62 5.33 -1.38
N GLU A 94 -2.58 5.24 -2.20
CA GLU A 94 -2.59 5.66 -3.59
C GLU A 94 -3.48 4.72 -4.43
N LEU A 95 -3.28 3.40 -4.30
CA LEU A 95 -4.10 2.40 -4.99
C LEU A 95 -5.60 2.56 -4.67
N THR A 96 -5.94 2.69 -3.39
CA THR A 96 -7.35 2.86 -2.98
C THR A 96 -7.94 4.20 -3.40
N GLY A 97 -7.09 5.18 -3.69
CA GLY A 97 -7.48 6.50 -4.17
C GLY A 97 -7.69 6.61 -5.68
N LEU A 98 -7.19 5.64 -6.47
CA LEU A 98 -7.25 5.69 -7.93
C LEU A 98 -8.67 5.87 -8.46
N THR A 99 -8.75 6.65 -9.53
CA THR A 99 -9.94 6.82 -10.35
C THR A 99 -9.71 6.26 -11.75
N LEU A 100 -10.79 6.12 -12.53
CA LEU A 100 -10.69 5.71 -13.93
C LEU A 100 -9.83 6.67 -14.77
N ALA A 101 -9.85 7.97 -14.43
CA ALA A 101 -9.08 9.00 -15.11
C ALA A 101 -7.58 8.98 -14.78
N ASP A 102 -7.17 8.21 -13.76
CA ASP A 102 -5.77 8.09 -13.36
C ASP A 102 -5.03 6.96 -14.11
N VAL A 103 -5.73 6.21 -14.96
CA VAL A 103 -5.20 5.05 -15.70
C VAL A 103 -5.15 5.38 -17.17
N ASP A 104 -3.96 5.29 -17.74
CA ASP A 104 -3.75 5.36 -19.19
C ASP A 104 -3.13 4.04 -19.68
N CYS A 105 -3.97 3.15 -20.22
CA CYS A 105 -3.50 1.87 -20.75
C CYS A 105 -2.78 2.02 -22.11
N GLN A 106 -2.96 3.12 -22.83
CA GLN A 106 -2.24 3.34 -24.08
C GLN A 106 -0.80 3.77 -23.82
N ALA A 107 -0.63 4.66 -22.85
CA ALA A 107 0.69 5.10 -22.41
C ALA A 107 1.37 4.10 -21.45
N GLY A 108 0.63 3.15 -20.84
CA GLY A 108 1.13 2.27 -19.79
C GLY A 108 1.46 3.03 -18.51
N GLU A 109 0.61 3.97 -18.10
CA GLU A 109 0.88 4.90 -17.02
C GLU A 109 -0.25 4.99 -15.98
N LEU A 110 0.12 5.01 -14.68
CA LEU A 110 -0.76 5.34 -13.57
C LEU A 110 -0.36 6.69 -12.97
N LYS A 111 -1.30 7.62 -12.94
CA LYS A 111 -1.13 8.90 -12.25
C LYS A 111 -1.52 8.74 -10.79
N VAL A 112 -0.56 8.88 -9.88
CA VAL A 112 -0.82 8.73 -8.44
C VAL A 112 -0.57 10.03 -7.70
N THR A 113 -1.44 10.30 -6.71
CA THR A 113 -1.32 11.47 -5.83
C THR A 113 -0.84 11.01 -4.45
N GLY A 114 0.37 11.41 -4.11
CA GLY A 114 1.01 11.07 -2.85
C GLY A 114 0.81 12.11 -1.74
N LYS A 115 1.63 11.99 -0.69
CA LYS A 115 1.61 12.90 0.46
C LYS A 115 1.87 14.35 0.01
N ARG A 116 1.13 15.31 0.59
CA ARG A 116 1.16 16.76 0.25
C ARG A 116 0.72 17.05 -1.18
N ASN A 117 -0.19 16.26 -1.72
CA ASN A 117 -0.74 16.43 -3.08
C ASN A 117 0.32 16.38 -4.20
N LYS A 118 1.47 15.74 -3.95
CA LYS A 118 2.48 15.55 -4.99
C LYS A 118 2.05 14.42 -5.91
N GLN A 119 1.97 14.72 -7.20
CA GLN A 119 1.65 13.76 -8.23
C GLN A 119 2.92 13.15 -8.82
N ARG A 120 2.86 11.89 -9.22
CA ARG A 120 3.87 11.22 -10.02
C ARG A 120 3.22 10.19 -10.93
N ILE A 121 3.91 9.85 -11.97
CA ILE A 121 3.53 8.80 -12.91
C ILE A 121 4.25 7.52 -12.53
N LEU A 122 3.53 6.40 -12.53
CA LEU A 122 4.07 5.06 -12.35
C LEU A 122 3.88 4.30 -13.67
N PRO A 123 4.95 3.94 -14.37
CA PRO A 123 4.85 3.11 -15.56
C PRO A 123 4.45 1.69 -15.19
N PHE A 124 3.71 1.03 -16.06
CA PHE A 124 3.35 -0.39 -15.94
C PHE A 124 3.35 -1.09 -17.29
N GLY A 125 3.51 -2.42 -17.26
CA GLY A 125 3.54 -3.25 -18.46
C GLY A 125 2.15 -3.63 -18.98
N PRO A 126 2.11 -4.28 -20.16
CA PRO A 126 0.87 -4.72 -20.82
C PRO A 126 0.03 -5.65 -19.94
N GLU A 127 0.65 -6.48 -19.12
CA GLU A 127 -0.03 -7.41 -18.19
C GLU A 127 -0.96 -6.69 -17.21
N VAL A 128 -0.55 -5.52 -16.70
CA VAL A 128 -1.38 -4.69 -15.82
C VAL A 128 -2.53 -4.07 -16.60
N CYS A 129 -2.28 -3.66 -17.85
CA CYS A 129 -3.31 -3.12 -18.73
C CYS A 129 -4.38 -4.18 -19.03
N GLU A 130 -3.97 -5.40 -19.36
CA GLU A 130 -4.89 -6.53 -19.58
C GLU A 130 -5.73 -6.83 -18.32
N ALA A 131 -5.10 -6.92 -17.15
CA ALA A 131 -5.80 -7.16 -15.90
C ALA A 131 -6.80 -6.04 -15.56
N ILE A 132 -6.43 -4.79 -15.79
CA ILE A 132 -7.34 -3.65 -15.60
C ILE A 132 -8.50 -3.73 -16.60
N SER A 133 -8.23 -4.06 -17.85
CA SER A 133 -9.24 -4.14 -18.91
C SER A 133 -10.26 -5.27 -18.63
N SER A 134 -9.78 -6.47 -18.24
CA SER A 134 -10.65 -7.58 -17.84
C SER A 134 -11.51 -7.21 -16.64
N TYR A 135 -10.90 -6.61 -15.61
CA TYR A 135 -11.65 -6.13 -14.45
C TYR A 135 -12.70 -5.08 -14.81
N LEU A 136 -12.39 -4.13 -15.70
CA LEU A 136 -13.33 -3.10 -16.13
C LEU A 136 -14.48 -3.66 -16.97
N ALA A 137 -14.25 -4.70 -17.76
CA ALA A 137 -15.29 -5.41 -18.48
C ALA A 137 -16.32 -6.04 -17.52
N GLU A 138 -15.83 -6.80 -16.53
CA GLU A 138 -16.68 -7.38 -15.48
C GLU A 138 -17.42 -6.30 -14.67
N ARG A 139 -16.72 -5.21 -14.34
CA ARG A 139 -17.31 -4.07 -13.65
C ARG A 139 -18.45 -3.42 -14.46
N ALA A 140 -18.30 -3.32 -15.78
CA ALA A 140 -19.34 -2.74 -16.65
C ALA A 140 -20.61 -3.57 -16.64
N VAL A 141 -20.50 -4.92 -16.65
CA VAL A 141 -21.65 -5.82 -16.54
C VAL A 141 -22.40 -5.58 -15.23
N LEU A 142 -21.68 -5.50 -14.11
CA LEU A 142 -22.30 -5.25 -12.80
C LEU A 142 -23.04 -3.90 -12.71
N VAL A 143 -22.53 -2.88 -13.39
CA VAL A 143 -23.17 -1.55 -13.44
C VAL A 143 -24.44 -1.58 -14.28
N ALA A 144 -24.42 -2.32 -15.40
CA ALA A 144 -25.57 -2.48 -16.28
C ALA A 144 -26.73 -3.23 -15.60
N ASP A 145 -26.43 -4.20 -14.74
CA ASP A 145 -27.43 -4.99 -13.99
C ASP A 145 -28.11 -4.24 -12.83
N GLY A 146 -28.02 -2.94 -12.78
CA GLY A 146 -28.74 -2.10 -11.81
C GLY A 146 -27.95 -1.69 -10.57
N GLY A 147 -26.65 -1.83 -10.60
CA GLY A 147 -25.73 -1.37 -9.56
C GLY A 147 -25.47 0.14 -9.59
N GLU A 148 -26.51 0.99 -9.64
CA GLU A 148 -26.29 2.43 -9.42
C GLU A 148 -25.70 2.67 -8.04
N ASP A 149 -24.40 3.02 -7.99
CA ASP A 149 -23.69 3.10 -6.75
C ASP A 149 -22.84 4.36 -6.60
N CYS A 150 -22.70 4.79 -5.37
CA CYS A 150 -21.86 5.94 -5.04
C CYS A 150 -20.36 5.70 -5.37
N GLY A 151 -19.88 4.46 -5.38
CA GLY A 151 -18.54 4.09 -5.81
C GLY A 151 -18.31 4.26 -7.29
N VAL A 152 -19.28 3.85 -8.09
CA VAL A 152 -19.25 3.99 -9.57
C VAL A 152 -19.40 5.46 -9.97
N ARG A 153 -20.33 6.19 -9.36
CA ARG A 153 -20.51 7.64 -9.58
C ARG A 153 -19.28 8.47 -9.20
N SER A 154 -18.52 8.03 -8.22
CA SER A 154 -17.29 8.72 -7.80
C SER A 154 -16.12 8.53 -8.76
N GLY A 155 -16.28 7.75 -9.85
CA GLY A 155 -15.20 7.43 -10.79
C GLY A 155 -14.10 6.57 -10.17
N ALA A 156 -14.32 5.95 -9.01
CA ALA A 156 -13.32 5.10 -8.39
C ALA A 156 -12.92 3.94 -9.30
N LEU A 157 -11.60 3.69 -9.47
CA LEU A 157 -11.11 2.56 -10.26
C LEU A 157 -11.56 1.25 -9.62
N LEU A 158 -11.22 1.04 -8.35
CA LEU A 158 -11.50 -0.19 -7.63
C LEU A 158 -12.70 -0.03 -6.70
N VAL A 159 -13.68 -0.89 -6.87
CA VAL A 159 -14.89 -0.92 -6.04
C VAL A 159 -15.12 -2.30 -5.44
N TYR A 160 -15.94 -2.39 -4.40
CA TYR A 160 -16.31 -3.65 -3.77
C TYR A 160 -17.72 -3.56 -3.19
N ARG A 161 -18.40 -4.69 -3.07
CA ARG A 161 -19.70 -4.80 -2.39
C ARG A 161 -19.47 -5.26 -0.95
N PRO A 162 -19.91 -4.49 0.06
CA PRO A 162 -19.81 -4.92 1.45
C PRO A 162 -20.73 -6.12 1.73
N SER A 163 -20.26 -7.07 2.55
CA SER A 163 -21.00 -8.29 2.89
C SER A 163 -22.24 -8.06 3.80
N ARG A 164 -22.51 -6.84 4.23
CA ARG A 164 -23.65 -6.54 5.10
C ARG A 164 -24.96 -6.44 4.29
N PRO A 165 -26.07 -7.11 4.69
CA PRO A 165 -27.31 -7.20 3.93
C PRO A 165 -27.98 -5.86 3.58
N LYS A 166 -27.71 -4.80 4.34
CA LYS A 166 -28.27 -3.45 4.13
C LYS A 166 -27.46 -2.59 3.16
N ALA A 167 -26.31 -3.05 2.69
CA ALA A 167 -25.46 -2.29 1.77
C ALA A 167 -25.56 -2.91 0.37
N ALA A 168 -26.65 -2.61 -0.35
CA ALA A 168 -26.82 -3.06 -1.73
C ALA A 168 -25.80 -2.44 -2.69
N ALA A 169 -25.17 -1.35 -2.27
CA ALA A 169 -24.38 -0.48 -3.12
C ALA A 169 -22.88 -0.82 -3.14
N TYR A 170 -22.27 -0.80 -4.35
CA TYR A 170 -20.82 -0.88 -4.53
C TYR A 170 -20.15 0.39 -4.00
N ARG A 171 -19.01 0.28 -3.36
CA ARG A 171 -18.26 1.38 -2.77
C ARG A 171 -16.82 1.34 -3.20
N ARG A 172 -16.15 2.49 -3.21
CA ARG A 172 -14.70 2.57 -3.35
C ARG A 172 -14.04 1.56 -2.40
N ILE A 173 -13.06 0.82 -2.91
CA ILE A 173 -12.37 -0.19 -2.11
C ILE A 173 -11.67 0.44 -0.90
N THR A 174 -11.74 -0.25 0.24
CA THR A 174 -11.10 0.21 1.48
C THR A 174 -9.70 -0.40 1.64
N ALA A 175 -8.84 0.30 2.38
CA ALA A 175 -7.52 -0.21 2.72
C ALA A 175 -7.58 -1.58 3.44
N VAL A 176 -8.61 -1.78 4.28
CA VAL A 176 -8.82 -3.05 4.99
C VAL A 176 -9.13 -4.18 4.02
N LYS A 177 -10.01 -3.95 3.03
CA LYS A 177 -10.34 -4.97 2.02
C LYS A 177 -9.11 -5.32 1.20
N VAL A 178 -8.34 -4.34 0.72
CA VAL A 178 -7.08 -4.58 -0.01
C VAL A 178 -6.07 -5.35 0.84
N GLN A 179 -5.90 -4.99 2.12
CA GLN A 179 -5.01 -5.72 3.02
C GLN A 179 -5.45 -7.18 3.22
N SER A 180 -6.76 -7.43 3.36
CA SER A 180 -7.28 -8.80 3.49
C SER A 180 -7.07 -9.61 2.22
N THR A 181 -7.31 -9.03 1.03
CA THR A 181 -7.02 -9.64 -0.27
C THR A 181 -5.54 -10.01 -0.40
N VAL A 182 -4.63 -9.08 -0.20
CA VAL A 182 -3.18 -9.34 -0.28
C VAL A 182 -2.75 -10.41 0.73
N ARG A 183 -3.27 -10.37 1.96
CA ARG A 183 -2.96 -11.39 2.97
C ARG A 183 -3.43 -12.77 2.55
N HIS A 184 -4.64 -12.87 2.02
CA HIS A 184 -5.22 -14.12 1.56
C HIS A 184 -4.35 -14.74 0.46
N TYR A 185 -4.15 -14.07 -0.66
CA TYR A 185 -3.41 -14.62 -1.78
C TYR A 185 -1.93 -14.90 -1.47
N LEU A 186 -1.24 -14.02 -0.75
CA LEU A 186 0.12 -14.30 -0.31
C LEU A 186 0.19 -15.51 0.66
N SER A 187 -0.90 -15.84 1.37
CA SER A 187 -0.91 -17.02 2.23
C SER A 187 -0.91 -18.33 1.46
N LEU A 188 -1.30 -18.33 0.20
CA LEU A 188 -1.33 -19.49 -0.65
C LEU A 188 0.07 -19.87 -1.20
N VAL A 189 0.95 -18.88 -1.34
CA VAL A 189 2.23 -19.05 -2.03
C VAL A 189 3.46 -18.88 -1.15
N THR A 190 3.35 -18.21 0.00
CA THR A 190 4.49 -17.97 0.89
C THR A 190 4.20 -18.33 2.35
N THR A 191 5.20 -18.91 3.01
CA THR A 191 5.17 -19.23 4.45
C THR A 191 5.56 -18.04 5.34
N GLN A 192 5.89 -16.90 4.75
CA GLN A 192 6.30 -15.72 5.50
C GLN A 192 5.18 -15.21 6.40
N ARG A 193 5.53 -14.78 7.63
CA ARG A 193 4.56 -14.26 8.61
C ARG A 193 3.96 -12.91 8.19
N LYS A 194 4.75 -12.06 7.53
CA LYS A 194 4.29 -10.75 7.07
C LYS A 194 3.78 -10.84 5.63
N ARG A 195 2.48 -10.64 5.47
CA ARG A 195 1.76 -10.67 4.20
C ARG A 195 0.93 -9.41 4.09
N SER A 196 1.47 -8.39 3.43
CA SER A 196 0.84 -7.07 3.36
C SER A 196 1.23 -6.33 2.08
N PRO A 197 0.48 -5.30 1.68
CA PRO A 197 0.85 -4.45 0.54
C PRO A 197 2.29 -3.88 0.62
N HIS A 198 2.77 -3.60 1.82
CA HIS A 198 4.15 -3.16 2.01
C HIS A 198 5.19 -4.22 1.61
N VAL A 199 4.88 -5.49 1.79
CA VAL A 199 5.77 -6.58 1.37
C VAL A 199 5.85 -6.63 -0.15
N LEU A 200 4.73 -6.52 -0.87
CA LEU A 200 4.72 -6.46 -2.35
C LEU A 200 5.50 -5.27 -2.88
N ARG A 201 5.36 -4.10 -2.25
CA ARG A 201 6.14 -2.92 -2.61
C ARG A 201 7.65 -3.11 -2.34
N HIS A 202 8.03 -3.80 -1.26
CA HIS A 202 9.43 -4.17 -1.03
C HIS A 202 9.91 -5.19 -2.05
N THR A 203 9.07 -6.14 -2.45
CA THR A 203 9.35 -7.10 -3.53
C THR A 203 9.64 -6.35 -4.83
N PHE A 204 8.78 -5.42 -5.25
CA PHE A 204 9.00 -4.57 -6.42
C PHE A 204 10.37 -3.88 -6.36
N ALA A 205 10.68 -3.19 -5.25
CA ALA A 205 11.97 -2.50 -5.10
C ALA A 205 13.16 -3.47 -5.19
N THR A 206 13.05 -4.65 -4.59
CA THR A 206 14.11 -5.66 -4.61
C THR A 206 14.31 -6.24 -6.01
N VAL A 207 13.22 -6.53 -6.73
CA VAL A 207 13.28 -7.02 -8.13
C VAL A 207 13.92 -5.98 -9.03
N MET A 208 13.51 -4.71 -8.94
CA MET A 208 14.11 -3.63 -9.72
C MET A 208 15.62 -3.50 -9.49
N LEU A 209 16.05 -3.49 -8.22
CA LEU A 209 17.48 -3.39 -7.88
C LEU A 209 18.27 -4.62 -8.32
N ASN A 210 17.72 -5.82 -8.18
CA ASN A 210 18.38 -7.06 -8.64
C ASN A 210 18.53 -7.11 -10.16
N ASN A 211 17.61 -6.47 -10.89
CA ASN A 211 17.67 -6.32 -12.36
C ASN A 211 18.51 -5.13 -12.80
N GLY A 212 19.28 -4.52 -11.90
CA GLY A 212 20.26 -3.47 -12.24
C GLY A 212 19.68 -2.06 -12.32
N ALA A 213 18.44 -1.83 -11.85
CA ALA A 213 17.90 -0.48 -11.80
C ALA A 213 18.69 0.40 -10.82
N ASP A 214 18.88 1.66 -11.16
CA ASP A 214 19.52 2.63 -10.29
C ASP A 214 18.71 2.87 -9.01
N LEU A 215 19.40 2.96 -7.88
CA LEU A 215 18.78 3.14 -6.57
C LEU A 215 17.99 4.47 -6.48
N GLU A 216 18.48 5.54 -7.08
CA GLU A 216 17.79 6.84 -7.07
C GLU A 216 16.53 6.80 -7.93
N ALA A 217 16.57 6.13 -9.10
CA ALA A 217 15.40 5.91 -9.94
C ALA A 217 14.32 5.10 -9.21
N VAL A 218 14.70 4.03 -8.51
CA VAL A 218 13.77 3.25 -7.67
C VAL A 218 13.19 4.08 -6.53
N LYS A 219 13.98 4.92 -5.88
CA LYS A 219 13.48 5.84 -4.83
C LYS A 219 12.49 6.85 -5.39
N GLU A 220 12.75 7.38 -6.58
CA GLU A 220 11.86 8.32 -7.25
C GLU A 220 10.53 7.68 -7.60
N LEU A 221 10.51 6.53 -8.27
CA LEU A 221 9.32 5.75 -8.55
C LEU A 221 8.51 5.45 -7.28
N LEU A 222 9.20 5.10 -6.22
CA LEU A 222 8.57 4.86 -4.93
C LEU A 222 8.16 6.15 -4.20
N GLY A 223 8.55 7.33 -4.68
CA GLY A 223 8.29 8.60 -3.99
C GLY A 223 8.92 8.66 -2.59
N ILE A 224 10.14 8.16 -2.43
CA ILE A 224 10.91 8.14 -1.18
C ILE A 224 11.92 9.29 -1.14
N ILE A 225 11.80 10.29 -2.00
CA ILE A 225 12.75 11.39 -2.08
C ILE A 225 12.87 12.07 -0.71
N ARG A 226 14.05 12.02 -0.12
CA ARG A 226 14.42 12.91 0.98
C ARG A 226 14.55 14.29 0.39
N GLN A 227 13.69 15.23 0.79
CA GLN A 227 14.04 16.63 0.58
C GLN A 227 15.35 16.88 1.33
N ALA A 228 16.40 17.26 0.60
CA ALA A 228 17.55 17.93 1.19
C ALA A 228 17.00 19.13 1.99
N ARG A 229 17.36 19.19 3.26
CA ARG A 229 17.04 20.34 4.15
C ARG A 229 17.95 21.48 3.81
#